data_3e1a9f0392002a1e6b12d8f33e8fccda
#
_entry.id   3e1a9f0392002a1e6b12d8f33e8fccda
#
_cell.length_a   1.000
_cell.length_b   1.000
_cell.length_c   1.000
_cell.angle_alpha   90.00
_cell.angle_beta   90.00
_cell.angle_gamma   90.00
#
_symmetry.space_group_name_H-M   'P 1'
#
loop_
_entity.id
_entity.type
_entity.pdbx_description
1 polymer ?
#
loop_
_entity_poly.entity_id
_entity_poly.type
_entity_poly.pdbx_seq_one_letter_code
_entity_poly.pdbx_strand_id
1 'polypeptide(L)'
;MKDFFKFTLASTLGVILAGIVFTILGIVTMVGMVASSDTETVVKENSIFVLDLEGTLSERVKDNPFQALLGEEYQSYGLDDILSSIQKAKDNENIKGIYLQTSFLETSFASLEEIRNALKDFKESGKFIV
;
A
#
# COMPACT_ATOMS: atom_id res chain seq x y z
N MET A 1 -46.64 33.23 -15.46
CA MET A 1 -45.25 33.48 -15.02
C MET A 1 -44.90 32.80 -13.71
N LYS A 2 -45.76 32.72 -12.68
CA LYS A 2 -45.44 32.05 -11.40
C LYS A 2 -45.20 30.55 -11.54
N ASP A 3 -45.88 29.86 -12.41
CA ASP A 3 -45.73 28.42 -12.60
C ASP A 3 -44.44 28.06 -13.34
N PHE A 4 -44.00 28.91 -14.29
CA PHE A 4 -42.71 28.74 -14.95
C PHE A 4 -41.55 28.75 -13.94
N PHE A 5 -41.55 29.74 -13.05
CA PHE A 5 -40.51 29.81 -11.98
C PHE A 5 -40.51 28.60 -11.07
N LYS A 6 -41.69 28.06 -10.72
CA LYS A 6 -41.79 26.86 -9.90
C LYS A 6 -41.18 25.64 -10.57
N PHE A 7 -41.50 25.42 -11.84
CA PHE A 7 -40.95 24.27 -12.59
C PHE A 7 -39.45 24.42 -12.81
N THR A 8 -38.95 25.61 -13.12
CA THR A 8 -37.53 25.87 -13.29
C THR A 8 -36.78 25.63 -11.99
N LEU A 9 -37.32 26.12 -10.88
CA LEU A 9 -36.68 25.94 -9.56
C LEU A 9 -36.70 24.48 -9.11
N ALA A 10 -37.79 23.75 -9.35
CA ALA A 10 -37.88 22.31 -9.08
C ALA A 10 -36.90 21.50 -9.92
N SER A 11 -36.76 21.81 -11.21
CA SER A 11 -35.81 21.16 -12.12
C SER A 11 -34.38 21.42 -11.69
N THR A 12 -34.03 22.67 -11.37
CA THR A 12 -32.67 23.01 -10.90
C THR A 12 -32.33 22.30 -9.60
N LEU A 13 -33.26 22.27 -8.66
CA LEU A 13 -33.08 21.54 -7.41
C LEU A 13 -32.88 20.03 -7.62
N GLY A 14 -33.64 19.44 -8.55
CA GLY A 14 -33.49 18.03 -8.92
C GLY A 14 -32.10 17.71 -9.50
N VAL A 15 -31.58 18.57 -10.38
CA VAL A 15 -30.23 18.40 -10.96
C VAL A 15 -29.14 18.49 -9.87
N ILE A 16 -29.28 19.45 -8.95
CA ILE A 16 -28.32 19.63 -7.84
C ILE A 16 -28.34 18.39 -6.94
N LEU A 17 -29.52 17.91 -6.56
CA LEU A 17 -29.67 16.70 -5.73
C LEU A 17 -29.08 15.46 -6.44
N ALA A 18 -29.36 15.29 -7.71
CA ALA A 18 -28.78 14.21 -8.50
C ALA A 18 -27.25 14.28 -8.52
N GLY A 19 -26.69 15.48 -8.74
CA GLY A 19 -25.25 15.72 -8.72
C GLY A 19 -24.60 15.31 -7.38
N ILE A 20 -25.23 15.69 -6.26
CA ILE A 20 -24.76 15.32 -4.91
C ILE A 20 -24.76 13.80 -4.73
N VAL A 21 -25.84 13.13 -5.12
CA VAL A 21 -25.96 11.67 -5.01
C VAL A 21 -24.87 10.96 -5.84
N PHE A 22 -24.66 11.39 -7.09
CA PHE A 22 -23.61 10.82 -7.93
C PHE A 22 -22.21 11.06 -7.37
N THR A 23 -21.95 12.22 -6.78
CA THR A 23 -20.67 12.52 -6.14
C THR A 23 -20.42 11.60 -4.94
N ILE A 24 -21.42 11.43 -4.08
CA ILE A 24 -21.31 10.53 -2.90
C ILE A 24 -21.08 9.08 -3.35
N LEU A 25 -21.84 8.59 -4.34
CA LEU A 25 -21.63 7.26 -4.91
C LEU A 25 -20.24 7.10 -5.50
N GLY A 26 -19.72 8.10 -6.21
CA GLY A 26 -18.37 8.09 -6.76
C GLY A 26 -17.30 7.99 -5.67
N ILE A 27 -17.44 8.75 -4.60
CA ILE A 27 -16.51 8.70 -3.46
C ILE A 27 -16.57 7.34 -2.76
N VAL A 28 -17.75 6.80 -2.50
CA VAL A 28 -17.93 5.50 -1.86
C VAL A 28 -17.33 4.37 -2.69
N THR A 29 -17.52 4.38 -4.02
CA THR A 29 -16.90 3.38 -4.90
C THR A 29 -15.39 3.49 -4.94
N MET A 30 -14.86 4.72 -4.95
CA MET A 30 -13.41 4.96 -4.95
C MET A 30 -12.76 4.50 -3.64
N VAL A 31 -13.36 4.83 -2.50
CA VAL A 31 -12.91 4.37 -1.17
C VAL A 31 -13.02 2.85 -1.05
N GLY A 32 -14.10 2.26 -1.56
CA GLY A 32 -14.28 0.81 -1.58
C GLY A 32 -13.23 0.09 -2.41
N MET A 33 -12.82 0.63 -3.55
CA MET A 33 -11.73 0.07 -4.36
C MET A 33 -10.38 0.13 -3.63
N VAL A 34 -10.06 1.25 -2.98
CA VAL A 34 -8.81 1.39 -2.21
C VAL A 34 -8.80 0.44 -1.01
N ALA A 35 -9.89 0.34 -0.27
CA ALA A 35 -10.01 -0.59 0.86
C ALA A 35 -9.94 -2.06 0.45
N SER A 36 -10.34 -2.39 -0.79
CA SER A 36 -10.25 -3.76 -1.32
C SER A 36 -8.84 -4.13 -1.80
N SER A 37 -7.93 -3.16 -1.90
CA SER A 37 -6.53 -3.40 -2.30
C SER A 37 -5.69 -4.00 -1.17
N ASP A 38 -6.13 -3.90 0.08
CA ASP A 38 -5.55 -4.63 1.23
C ASP A 38 -6.05 -6.08 1.22
N THR A 39 -5.75 -6.81 0.15
CA THR A 39 -5.98 -8.25 0.12
C THR A 39 -4.97 -8.88 1.06
N GLU A 40 -5.40 -9.27 2.25
CA GLU A 40 -4.58 -10.13 3.12
C GLU A 40 -4.19 -11.37 2.31
N THR A 41 -2.94 -11.43 1.90
CA THR A 41 -2.41 -12.60 1.20
C THR A 41 -2.47 -13.77 2.17
N VAL A 42 -3.29 -14.76 1.88
CA VAL A 42 -3.37 -15.99 2.69
C VAL A 42 -2.04 -16.71 2.57
N VAL A 43 -1.22 -16.57 3.61
CA VAL A 43 0.08 -17.23 3.70
C VAL A 43 -0.14 -18.71 4.02
N LYS A 44 0.31 -19.60 3.14
CA LYS A 44 0.25 -21.06 3.36
C LYS A 44 1.22 -21.48 4.44
N GLU A 45 0.91 -22.61 5.10
CA GLU A 45 1.84 -23.22 6.06
C GLU A 45 3.20 -23.53 5.41
N ASN A 46 4.27 -23.33 6.16
CA ASN A 46 5.66 -23.53 5.74
C ASN A 46 6.11 -22.62 4.58
N SER A 47 5.59 -21.42 4.52
CA SER A 47 6.02 -20.41 3.54
C SER A 47 7.35 -19.78 3.94
N ILE A 48 8.07 -19.29 2.93
CA ILE A 48 9.28 -18.48 3.08
C ILE A 48 8.96 -17.08 2.55
N PHE A 49 9.29 -16.06 3.32
CA PHE A 49 9.17 -14.68 2.88
C PHE A 49 10.39 -14.32 2.03
N VAL A 50 10.19 -13.95 0.77
CA VAL A 50 11.25 -13.49 -0.11
C VAL A 50 11.35 -11.98 0.06
N LEU A 51 12.48 -11.52 0.59
CA LEU A 51 12.80 -10.10 0.72
C LEU A 51 13.83 -9.75 -0.34
N ASP A 52 13.39 -9.07 -1.37
CA ASP A 52 14.24 -8.58 -2.44
C ASP A 52 14.57 -7.11 -2.21
N LEU A 53 15.87 -6.81 -2.04
CA LEU A 53 16.37 -5.47 -1.80
C LEU A 53 17.16 -5.01 -3.02
N GLU A 54 16.46 -4.33 -3.92
CA GLU A 54 17.06 -3.73 -5.12
C GLU A 54 16.51 -2.34 -5.40
N GLY A 55 17.22 -1.54 -6.18
CA GLY A 55 16.78 -0.21 -6.59
C GLY A 55 17.03 0.87 -5.56
N THR A 56 16.12 1.83 -5.43
CA THR A 56 16.27 2.97 -4.52
C THR A 56 15.35 2.81 -3.31
N LEU A 57 15.93 2.83 -2.11
CA LEU A 57 15.20 2.78 -0.85
C LEU A 57 15.04 4.20 -0.29
N SER A 58 13.81 4.64 -0.18
CA SER A 58 13.43 5.91 0.46
C SER A 58 12.87 5.65 1.85
N GLU A 59 13.00 6.62 2.77
CA GLU A 59 12.39 6.50 4.11
C GLU A 59 10.88 6.30 4.02
N ARG A 60 10.22 6.99 3.09
CA ARG A 60 8.79 6.83 2.78
C ARG A 60 8.55 6.88 1.29
N VAL A 61 7.82 5.93 0.78
CA VAL A 61 7.26 6.04 -0.56
C VAL A 61 6.12 7.05 -0.49
N LYS A 62 6.24 8.14 -1.24
CA LYS A 62 5.09 8.99 -1.54
C LYS A 62 4.35 8.31 -2.69
N ASP A 63 3.26 7.63 -2.39
CA ASP A 63 2.34 7.17 -3.41
C ASP A 63 1.92 8.38 -4.25
N ASN A 64 2.55 8.52 -5.39
CA ASN A 64 2.16 9.51 -6.37
C ASN A 64 1.23 8.83 -7.38
N PRO A 65 -0.09 9.01 -7.26
CA PRO A 65 -1.05 8.36 -8.15
C PRO A 65 -0.83 8.72 -9.63
N PHE A 66 -0.11 9.80 -9.90
CA PHE A 66 0.28 10.21 -11.25
C PHE A 66 1.38 9.32 -11.84
N GLN A 67 2.30 8.80 -11.03
CA GLN A 67 3.37 7.91 -11.50
C GLN A 67 2.81 6.54 -11.90
N ALA A 68 1.83 6.04 -11.16
CA ALA A 68 1.11 4.82 -11.52
C ALA A 68 0.38 4.95 -12.87
N LEU A 69 -0.12 6.14 -13.21
CA LEU A 69 -0.77 6.42 -14.50
C LEU A 69 0.22 6.53 -15.67
N LEU A 70 1.48 6.89 -15.40
CA LEU A 70 2.53 7.04 -16.42
C LEU A 70 3.25 5.72 -16.71
N GLY A 71 2.94 4.63 -16.00
CA GLY A 71 3.56 3.32 -16.19
C GLY A 71 5.05 3.29 -15.80
N GLU A 72 5.53 4.29 -15.07
CA GLU A 72 6.87 4.29 -14.52
C GLU A 72 6.85 3.49 -13.20
N GLU A 73 6.98 2.18 -13.32
CA GLU A 73 7.32 1.30 -12.18
C GLU A 73 8.78 1.54 -11.75
N TYR A 74 9.07 2.69 -11.20
CA TYR A 74 10.24 2.78 -10.34
C TYR A 74 9.88 2.02 -9.06
N GLN A 75 10.46 0.85 -8.89
CA GLN A 75 10.36 0.10 -7.64
C GLN A 75 11.09 0.89 -6.55
N SER A 76 10.39 1.83 -5.97
CA SER A 76 10.84 2.60 -4.82
C SER A 76 10.21 1.96 -3.60
N TYR A 77 11.01 1.28 -2.81
CA TYR A 77 10.55 0.67 -1.56
C TYR A 77 10.65 1.68 -0.43
N GLY A 78 9.63 1.74 0.43
CA GLY A 78 9.67 2.47 1.68
C GLY A 78 10.42 1.66 2.75
N LEU A 79 11.28 2.32 3.51
CA LEU A 79 11.92 1.68 4.66
C LEU A 79 10.85 1.16 5.64
N ASP A 80 9.84 1.99 5.92
CA ASP A 80 8.71 1.64 6.79
C ASP A 80 7.98 0.37 6.31
N ASP A 81 7.82 0.20 4.98
CA ASP A 81 7.15 -0.96 4.40
C ASP A 81 8.00 -2.23 4.55
N ILE A 82 9.31 -2.12 4.36
CA ILE A 82 10.25 -3.23 4.57
C ILE A 82 10.25 -3.66 6.02
N LEU A 83 10.39 -2.73 6.96
CA LEU A 83 10.40 -3.01 8.39
C LEU A 83 9.07 -3.64 8.84
N SER A 84 7.95 -3.09 8.39
CA SER A 84 6.61 -3.64 8.65
C SER A 84 6.45 -5.05 8.09
N SER A 85 6.97 -5.32 6.89
CA SER A 85 6.91 -6.63 6.25
C SER A 85 7.74 -7.67 6.99
N ILE A 86 8.95 -7.30 7.46
CA ILE A 86 9.78 -8.17 8.31
C ILE A 86 9.07 -8.48 9.64
N GLN A 87 8.44 -7.47 10.26
CA GLN A 87 7.71 -7.66 11.50
C GLN A 87 6.48 -8.58 11.29
N LYS A 88 5.69 -8.34 10.24
CA LYS A 88 4.57 -9.23 9.88
C LYS A 88 5.03 -10.67 9.62
N ALA A 89 6.16 -10.84 8.95
CA ALA A 89 6.75 -12.16 8.71
C ALA A 89 7.23 -12.84 10.02
N LYS A 90 7.73 -12.06 10.98
CA LYS A 90 8.12 -12.53 12.31
C LYS A 90 6.91 -13.06 13.08
N ASP A 91 5.81 -12.32 13.06
CA ASP A 91 4.60 -12.63 13.84
C ASP A 91 3.74 -13.73 13.19
N ASN A 92 3.92 -14.01 11.90
CA ASN A 92 3.13 -15.01 11.19
C ASN A 92 3.70 -16.43 11.37
N GLU A 93 2.94 -17.31 12.02
CA GLU A 93 3.34 -18.70 12.29
C GLU A 93 3.55 -19.56 11.04
N ASN A 94 2.92 -19.20 9.93
CA ASN A 94 3.03 -19.91 8.66
C ASN A 94 4.35 -19.62 7.93
N ILE A 95 5.04 -18.53 8.27
CA ILE A 95 6.33 -18.16 7.71
C ILE A 95 7.44 -18.79 8.57
N LYS A 96 8.29 -19.58 7.94
CA LYS A 96 9.39 -20.30 8.63
C LYS A 96 10.73 -19.59 8.51
N GLY A 97 10.88 -18.71 7.55
CA GLY A 97 12.14 -17.97 7.34
C GLY A 97 12.02 -16.86 6.30
N ILE A 98 13.10 -16.12 6.15
CA ILE A 98 13.30 -15.11 5.13
C ILE A 98 14.37 -15.60 4.15
N TYR A 99 14.08 -15.51 2.86
CA TYR A 99 15.07 -15.58 1.80
C TYR A 99 15.43 -14.16 1.40
N LEU A 100 16.67 -13.73 1.74
CA LEU A 100 17.16 -12.40 1.47
C LEU A 100 17.90 -12.37 0.14
N GLN A 101 17.34 -11.69 -0.83
CA GLN A 101 17.98 -11.44 -2.11
C GLN A 101 18.41 -9.98 -2.14
N THR A 102 19.65 -9.72 -2.48
CA THR A 102 20.18 -8.36 -2.59
C THR A 102 20.85 -8.17 -3.93
N SER A 103 20.52 -7.09 -4.59
CA SER A 103 21.19 -6.61 -5.79
C SER A 103 21.78 -5.22 -5.52
N PHE A 104 21.81 -4.34 -6.52
CA PHE A 104 22.24 -2.98 -6.30
C PHE A 104 21.16 -2.20 -5.54
N LEU A 105 21.49 -1.76 -4.31
CA LEU A 105 20.60 -0.99 -3.45
C LEU A 105 21.20 0.39 -3.18
N GLU A 106 20.53 1.44 -3.62
CA GLU A 106 20.85 2.81 -3.30
C GLU A 106 20.09 3.25 -2.05
N THR A 107 20.81 3.43 -0.95
CA THR A 107 20.20 3.77 0.34
C THR A 107 21.19 4.41 1.30
N SER A 108 20.69 4.94 2.42
CA SER A 108 21.52 5.46 3.49
C SER A 108 22.06 4.34 4.39
N PHE A 109 23.22 4.60 5.02
CA PHE A 109 23.75 3.66 6.03
C PHE A 109 22.80 3.48 7.23
N ALA A 110 22.08 4.54 7.61
CA ALA A 110 21.10 4.47 8.69
C ALA A 110 19.95 3.51 8.34
N SER A 111 19.41 3.59 7.13
CA SER A 111 18.36 2.68 6.66
C SER A 111 18.84 1.23 6.61
N LEU A 112 20.08 0.99 6.18
CA LEU A 112 20.68 -0.35 6.20
C LEU A 112 20.83 -0.90 7.63
N GLU A 113 21.20 -0.03 8.58
CA GLU A 113 21.31 -0.43 9.99
C GLU A 113 19.95 -0.81 10.57
N GLU A 114 18.90 -0.09 10.25
CA GLU A 114 17.52 -0.42 10.67
C GLU A 114 17.04 -1.75 10.09
N ILE A 115 17.23 -2.00 8.80
CA ILE A 115 16.91 -3.29 8.17
C ILE A 115 17.71 -4.41 8.83
N ARG A 116 19.02 -4.22 9.05
CA ARG A 116 19.85 -5.21 9.72
C ARG A 116 19.36 -5.52 11.13
N ASN A 117 18.94 -4.51 11.88
CA ASN A 117 18.41 -4.69 13.22
C ASN A 117 17.07 -5.43 13.21
N ALA A 118 16.17 -5.10 12.28
CA ALA A 118 14.91 -5.83 12.09
C ALA A 118 15.13 -7.30 11.72
N LEU A 119 16.11 -7.61 10.86
CA LEU A 119 16.46 -8.98 10.50
C LEU A 119 17.06 -9.75 11.69
N LYS A 120 17.86 -9.09 12.56
CA LYS A 120 18.35 -9.70 13.80
C LYS A 120 17.21 -10.06 14.74
N ASP A 121 16.29 -9.12 14.94
CA ASP A 121 15.11 -9.31 15.76
C ASP A 121 14.20 -10.43 15.21
N PHE A 122 14.05 -10.51 13.88
CA PHE A 122 13.40 -11.64 13.22
C PHE A 122 14.07 -12.98 13.56
N LYS A 123 15.41 -13.04 13.53
CA LYS A 123 16.17 -14.25 13.83
C LYS A 123 16.02 -14.71 15.29
N GLU A 124 15.78 -13.78 16.22
CA GLU A 124 15.52 -14.11 17.62
C GLU A 124 14.20 -14.88 17.82
N SER A 125 13.27 -14.82 16.85
CA SER A 125 12.06 -15.64 16.84
C SER A 125 12.30 -17.14 16.56
N GLY A 126 13.54 -17.54 16.30
CA GLY A 126 13.91 -18.92 15.96
C GLY A 126 13.74 -19.29 14.49
N LYS A 127 13.32 -18.35 13.66
CA LYS A 127 13.17 -18.54 12.21
C LYS A 127 14.51 -18.31 11.50
N PHE A 128 14.69 -18.94 10.32
CA PHE A 128 15.96 -18.85 9.59
C PHE A 128 15.97 -17.67 8.59
N ILE A 129 17.18 -17.22 8.26
CA ILE A 129 17.45 -16.26 7.17
C ILE A 129 18.53 -16.87 6.28
N VAL A 130 18.26 -16.90 4.98
CA VAL A 130 19.17 -17.40 3.94
C VAL A 130 19.40 -16.32 2.89
#